data_86796f064023d7497e5ab912125fd9fe
#
_entry.id   86796f064023d7497e5ab912125fd9fe
#
_cell.length_a   1.000
_cell.length_b   1.000
_cell.length_c   1.000
_cell.angle_alpha   90.00
_cell.angle_beta   90.00
_cell.angle_gamma   90.00
#
_symmetry.space_group_name_H-M   'P 1'
#
loop_
_entity.id
_entity.type
_entity.pdbx_description
1 polymer ?
#
loop_
_entity_poly.entity_id
_entity_poly.type
_entity_poly.pdbx_seq_one_letter_code
_entity_poly.pdbx_strand_id
1 'polypeptide(L)'
;MNSLEYWKNREAEQRKHNIQDEAEYQKRIREIYQNMIDEIEKEINGFYGKYASKEGITMAEAKKRAAKADIEALGRKAAKYVKEKNFSERANEEMRLYNLTMKVDRLELLKAQIGLEMVAGFDEMGKFFGEVLNKQTVEEFERQAGILGKTVQNNAKAANAIVNASFHNATFSERIWMYQDMLKAELDKLLKTGLIQGKNPRELAVHLQKRFGASREDAERLMVTELARVQTEAQKQSYIRNGFEE
;
A
#
# COMPACT_ATOMS: atom_id res chain seq x y z
N MET A 1 -7.37 0.01 -45.91
CA MET A 1 -6.52 0.50 -44.81
C MET A 1 -5.10 0.10 -45.12
N ASN A 2 -4.16 1.02 -45.19
CA ASN A 2 -2.76 0.66 -45.40
C ASN A 2 -2.14 0.12 -44.09
N SER A 3 -0.99 -0.57 -44.16
CA SER A 3 -0.33 -1.20 -43.02
C SER A 3 -0.01 -0.17 -41.91
N LEU A 4 0.42 1.02 -42.27
CA LEU A 4 0.75 2.09 -41.32
C LEU A 4 -0.50 2.60 -40.56
N GLU A 5 -1.60 2.73 -41.24
CA GLU A 5 -2.88 3.18 -40.68
C GLU A 5 -3.47 2.13 -39.72
N TYR A 6 -3.35 0.85 -40.08
CA TYR A 6 -3.71 -0.26 -39.21
C TYR A 6 -2.94 -0.22 -37.87
N TRP A 7 -1.63 -0.07 -37.94
CA TRP A 7 -0.78 -0.04 -36.76
C TRP A 7 -1.02 1.19 -35.88
N LYS A 8 -1.22 2.36 -36.50
CA LYS A 8 -1.56 3.59 -35.76
C LYS A 8 -2.87 3.47 -35.00
N ASN A 9 -3.90 2.90 -35.64
CA ASN A 9 -5.20 2.71 -34.98
C ASN A 9 -5.09 1.71 -33.83
N ARG A 10 -4.38 0.60 -34.03
CA ARG A 10 -4.15 -0.40 -33.00
C ARG A 10 -3.42 0.15 -31.76
N GLU A 11 -2.38 0.95 -31.98
CA GLU A 11 -1.65 1.59 -30.88
C GLU A 11 -2.51 2.67 -30.18
N ALA A 12 -3.33 3.38 -30.91
CA ALA A 12 -4.26 4.35 -30.32
C ALA A 12 -5.32 3.67 -29.45
N GLU A 13 -5.86 2.53 -29.88
CA GLU A 13 -6.79 1.72 -29.08
C GLU A 13 -6.13 1.18 -27.82
N GLN A 14 -4.92 0.64 -27.93
CA GLN A 14 -4.16 0.14 -26.77
C GLN A 14 -3.86 1.25 -25.78
N ARG A 15 -3.46 2.42 -26.25
CA ARG A 15 -3.22 3.59 -25.39
C ARG A 15 -4.49 4.04 -24.66
N LYS A 16 -5.63 4.00 -25.32
CA LYS A 16 -6.92 4.33 -24.71
C LYS A 16 -7.28 3.33 -23.62
N HIS A 17 -7.05 2.05 -23.87
CA HIS A 17 -7.25 0.98 -22.88
C HIS A 17 -6.35 1.20 -21.65
N ASN A 18 -5.05 1.40 -21.85
CA ASN A 18 -4.10 1.63 -20.76
C ASN A 18 -4.49 2.83 -19.90
N ILE A 19 -4.95 3.94 -20.50
CA ILE A 19 -5.42 5.13 -19.76
C ILE A 19 -6.65 4.81 -18.90
N GLN A 20 -7.57 3.98 -19.38
CA GLN A 20 -8.74 3.56 -18.60
C GLN A 20 -8.32 2.68 -17.41
N ASP A 21 -7.46 1.70 -17.64
CA ASP A 21 -6.93 0.82 -16.60
C ASP A 21 -6.17 1.62 -15.54
N GLU A 22 -5.30 2.55 -15.94
CA GLU A 22 -4.59 3.43 -15.01
C GLU A 22 -5.54 4.24 -14.11
N ALA A 23 -6.65 4.73 -14.66
CA ALA A 23 -7.65 5.46 -13.88
C ALA A 23 -8.34 4.56 -12.83
N GLU A 24 -8.61 3.29 -13.18
CA GLU A 24 -9.16 2.31 -12.24
C GLU A 24 -8.14 1.96 -11.14
N TYR A 25 -6.87 1.79 -11.49
CA TYR A 25 -5.82 1.51 -10.51
C TYR A 25 -5.60 2.67 -9.55
N GLN A 26 -5.59 3.90 -10.05
CA GLN A 26 -5.53 5.10 -9.20
C GLN A 26 -6.74 5.20 -8.27
N LYS A 27 -7.93 4.89 -8.75
CA LYS A 27 -9.14 4.83 -7.92
C LYS A 27 -8.97 3.82 -6.79
N ARG A 28 -8.48 2.63 -7.09
CA ARG A 28 -8.26 1.58 -6.08
C ARG A 28 -7.21 1.98 -5.04
N ILE A 29 -6.12 2.59 -5.46
CA ILE A 29 -5.10 3.15 -4.56
C ILE A 29 -5.73 4.18 -3.61
N ARG A 30 -6.56 5.09 -4.13
CA ARG A 30 -7.27 6.10 -3.32
C ARG A 30 -8.20 5.45 -2.29
N GLU A 31 -8.92 4.40 -2.68
CA GLU A 31 -9.81 3.67 -1.76
C GLU A 31 -9.01 3.02 -0.61
N ILE A 32 -7.89 2.38 -0.90
CA ILE A 32 -7.03 1.78 0.13
C ILE A 32 -6.52 2.86 1.10
N TYR A 33 -6.03 3.98 0.59
CA TYR A 33 -5.57 5.09 1.45
C TYR A 33 -6.71 5.71 2.25
N GLN A 34 -7.91 5.88 1.66
CA GLN A 34 -9.05 6.41 2.38
C GLN A 34 -9.49 5.49 3.52
N ASN A 35 -9.55 4.19 3.27
CA ASN A 35 -9.87 3.20 4.30
C ASN A 35 -8.86 3.24 5.47
N MET A 36 -7.57 3.38 5.17
CA MET A 36 -6.54 3.55 6.21
C MET A 36 -6.78 4.82 7.03
N ILE A 37 -7.05 5.94 6.38
CA ILE A 37 -7.31 7.23 7.05
C ILE A 37 -8.52 7.10 7.96
N ASP A 38 -9.62 6.56 7.48
CA ASP A 38 -10.87 6.43 8.22
C ASP A 38 -10.69 5.57 9.48
N GLU A 39 -9.97 4.44 9.38
CA GLU A 39 -9.69 3.59 10.53
C GLU A 39 -8.72 4.26 11.53
N ILE A 40 -7.71 4.97 11.05
CA ILE A 40 -6.78 5.72 11.91
C ILE A 40 -7.50 6.87 12.63
N GLU A 41 -8.34 7.62 11.95
CA GLU A 41 -9.15 8.68 12.55
C GLU A 41 -10.10 8.12 13.63
N LYS A 42 -10.66 6.95 13.38
CA LYS A 42 -11.50 6.24 14.36
C LYS A 42 -10.70 5.81 15.60
N GLU A 43 -9.48 5.30 15.43
CA GLU A 43 -8.61 4.97 16.58
C GLU A 43 -8.23 6.20 17.39
N ILE A 44 -7.88 7.32 16.72
CA ILE A 44 -7.56 8.58 17.39
C ILE A 44 -8.79 9.12 18.14
N ASN A 45 -9.95 9.16 17.52
CA ASN A 45 -11.18 9.62 18.15
C ASN A 45 -11.60 8.71 19.33
N GLY A 46 -11.44 7.39 19.19
CA GLY A 46 -11.66 6.43 20.25
C GLY A 46 -10.72 6.64 21.44
N PHE A 47 -9.44 6.90 21.17
CA PHE A 47 -8.45 7.25 22.19
C PHE A 47 -8.84 8.54 22.92
N TYR A 48 -9.16 9.60 22.19
CA TYR A 48 -9.59 10.87 22.80
C TYR A 48 -10.93 10.74 23.57
N GLY A 49 -11.89 9.99 23.05
CA GLY A 49 -13.16 9.73 23.73
C GLY A 49 -12.99 9.02 25.07
N LYS A 50 -12.04 8.08 25.14
CA LYS A 50 -11.76 7.36 26.40
C LYS A 50 -10.93 8.18 27.40
N TYR A 51 -10.06 9.06 26.92
CA TYR A 51 -8.97 9.60 27.74
C TYR A 51 -8.83 11.11 27.76
N ALA A 52 -9.38 11.82 26.82
CA ALA A 52 -9.37 13.28 26.74
C ALA A 52 -10.70 13.91 27.15
N SER A 53 -11.72 13.08 27.46
CA SER A 53 -13.00 13.62 27.95
C SER A 53 -12.77 14.23 29.30
N LYS A 54 -12.88 15.52 29.31
CA LYS A 54 -13.34 16.42 30.39
C LYS A 54 -13.36 15.81 31.80
N GLU A 55 -12.63 16.48 32.69
CA GLU A 55 -12.84 16.52 34.11
C GLU A 55 -12.31 15.34 34.92
N GLY A 56 -11.17 15.55 35.53
CA GLY A 56 -10.81 15.00 36.81
C GLY A 56 -10.11 13.66 36.88
N ILE A 57 -9.84 12.99 35.79
CA ILE A 57 -9.05 11.75 35.82
C ILE A 57 -7.60 12.07 35.57
N THR A 58 -6.72 11.82 36.53
CA THR A 58 -5.28 11.98 36.35
C THR A 58 -4.77 10.99 35.33
N MET A 59 -3.69 11.35 34.59
CA MET A 59 -3.06 10.51 33.61
C MET A 59 -2.67 9.11 34.18
N ALA A 60 -2.35 9.03 35.48
CA ALA A 60 -2.03 7.79 36.16
C ALA A 60 -3.24 6.87 36.35
N GLU A 61 -4.41 7.44 36.65
CA GLU A 61 -5.64 6.69 36.89
C GLU A 61 -6.29 6.20 35.61
N ALA A 62 -6.19 7.00 34.56
CA ALA A 62 -6.55 6.61 33.21
C ALA A 62 -5.62 5.48 32.67
N LYS A 63 -4.32 5.51 32.99
CA LYS A 63 -3.37 4.40 32.71
C LYS A 63 -3.83 3.07 33.30
N LYS A 64 -4.36 3.09 34.50
CA LYS A 64 -4.73 1.87 35.25
C LYS A 64 -5.99 1.19 34.70
N ARG A 65 -6.95 1.97 34.19
CA ARG A 65 -8.24 1.48 33.69
C ARG A 65 -8.18 1.01 32.24
N ALA A 66 -7.28 1.60 31.44
CA ALA A 66 -7.16 1.32 30.01
C ALA A 66 -6.35 0.08 29.68
N ALA A 67 -5.35 -0.24 30.50
CA ALA A 67 -4.29 -1.15 30.13
C ALA A 67 -4.76 -2.56 29.73
N LYS A 68 -5.78 -3.12 30.40
CA LYS A 68 -6.18 -4.51 30.17
C LYS A 68 -7.16 -4.68 29.00
N ALA A 69 -8.19 -3.85 28.96
CA ALA A 69 -9.23 -3.96 27.93
C ALA A 69 -8.74 -3.58 26.53
N ASP A 70 -7.87 -2.59 26.46
CA ASP A 70 -7.32 -2.11 25.18
C ASP A 70 -6.28 -3.09 24.58
N ILE A 71 -5.47 -3.73 25.44
CA ILE A 71 -4.53 -4.78 25.03
C ILE A 71 -5.29 -6.00 24.49
N GLU A 72 -6.36 -6.42 25.16
CA GLU A 72 -7.18 -7.54 24.70
C GLU A 72 -7.93 -7.22 23.40
N ALA A 73 -8.44 -5.98 23.25
CA ALA A 73 -9.10 -5.53 22.03
C ALA A 73 -8.14 -5.52 20.83
N LEU A 74 -6.92 -5.01 21.04
CA LEU A 74 -5.90 -5.00 20.01
C LEU A 74 -5.40 -6.41 19.69
N GLY A 75 -5.26 -7.27 20.69
CA GLY A 75 -4.94 -8.68 20.48
C GLY A 75 -5.97 -9.40 19.61
N ARG A 76 -7.27 -9.14 19.85
CA ARG A 76 -8.36 -9.67 19.02
C ARG A 76 -8.31 -9.11 17.58
N LYS A 77 -8.01 -7.82 17.42
CA LYS A 77 -7.87 -7.16 16.12
C LYS A 77 -6.69 -7.72 15.32
N ALA A 78 -5.53 -7.87 15.96
CA ALA A 78 -4.36 -8.48 15.36
C ALA A 78 -4.63 -9.95 14.95
N ALA A 79 -5.29 -10.73 15.83
CA ALA A 79 -5.69 -12.10 15.52
C ALA A 79 -6.67 -12.19 14.34
N LYS A 80 -7.58 -11.24 14.22
CA LYS A 80 -8.49 -11.12 13.07
C LYS A 80 -7.73 -10.87 11.78
N TYR A 81 -6.79 -9.93 11.77
CA TYR A 81 -5.95 -9.64 10.60
C TYR A 81 -5.10 -10.83 10.17
N VAL A 82 -4.51 -11.55 11.14
CA VAL A 82 -3.76 -12.78 10.86
C VAL A 82 -4.65 -13.85 10.24
N LYS A 83 -5.86 -14.02 10.77
CA LYS A 83 -6.79 -15.06 10.31
C LYS A 83 -7.40 -14.77 8.94
N GLU A 84 -7.71 -13.52 8.65
CA GLU A 84 -8.46 -13.11 7.45
C GLU A 84 -7.57 -12.65 6.30
N LYS A 85 -6.38 -12.16 6.60
CA LYS A 85 -5.51 -11.55 5.62
C LYS A 85 -4.13 -12.18 5.65
N ASN A 86 -3.86 -13.24 5.06
CA ASN A 86 -2.53 -13.83 4.93
C ASN A 86 -1.43 -12.78 4.68
N PHE A 87 -0.91 -12.18 5.75
CA PHE A 87 0.08 -11.12 5.70
C PHE A 87 1.39 -11.61 5.09
N SER A 88 2.07 -10.70 4.38
CA SER A 88 3.45 -10.90 3.96
C SER A 88 4.39 -11.10 5.15
N GLU A 89 5.59 -11.63 4.92
CA GLU A 89 6.61 -11.79 5.96
C GLU A 89 6.92 -10.45 6.66
N ARG A 90 7.03 -9.36 5.86
CA ARG A 90 7.22 -8.00 6.34
C ARG A 90 6.08 -7.53 7.24
N ALA A 91 4.83 -7.78 6.85
CA ALA A 91 3.66 -7.42 7.67
C ALA A 91 3.64 -8.17 9.00
N ASN A 92 4.03 -9.45 9.01
CA ASN A 92 4.15 -10.24 10.24
C ASN A 92 5.24 -9.73 11.18
N GLU A 93 6.39 -9.31 10.66
CA GLU A 93 7.47 -8.69 11.46
C GLU A 93 7.00 -7.39 12.10
N GLU A 94 6.36 -6.51 11.33
CA GLU A 94 5.80 -5.25 11.83
C GLU A 94 4.77 -5.49 12.94
N MET A 95 3.88 -6.47 12.78
CA MET A 95 2.90 -6.82 13.83
C MET A 95 3.57 -7.32 15.10
N ARG A 96 4.66 -8.11 15.01
CA ARG A 96 5.42 -8.53 16.21
C ARG A 96 6.01 -7.33 16.94
N LEU A 97 6.56 -6.37 16.19
CA LEU A 97 7.11 -5.13 16.75
C LEU A 97 6.05 -4.33 17.49
N TYR A 98 4.87 -4.12 16.88
CA TYR A 98 3.75 -3.44 17.52
C TYR A 98 3.24 -4.15 18.79
N ASN A 99 3.19 -5.48 18.77
CA ASN A 99 2.81 -6.26 19.94
C ASN A 99 3.80 -6.12 21.11
N LEU A 100 5.09 -5.92 20.83
CA LEU A 100 6.10 -5.69 21.87
C LEU A 100 5.99 -4.29 22.48
N THR A 101 5.71 -3.28 21.67
CA THR A 101 5.58 -1.88 22.14
C THR A 101 4.32 -1.63 22.97
N MET A 102 3.28 -2.43 22.80
CA MET A 102 2.02 -2.30 23.54
C MET A 102 2.12 -2.42 25.07
N LYS A 103 3.19 -3.02 25.57
CA LYS A 103 3.36 -3.24 27.02
C LYS A 103 3.80 -2.01 27.80
N VAL A 104 4.19 -0.94 27.13
CA VAL A 104 4.99 0.12 27.74
C VAL A 104 4.20 1.38 28.09
N ASP A 105 3.34 1.91 27.21
CA ASP A 105 2.64 3.19 27.44
C ASP A 105 1.37 3.32 26.59
N ARG A 106 0.47 4.23 26.97
CA ARG A 106 -0.80 4.50 26.24
C ARG A 106 -0.59 5.15 24.89
N LEU A 107 0.40 6.04 24.78
CA LEU A 107 0.78 6.62 23.50
C LEU A 107 1.31 5.52 22.57
N GLU A 108 2.09 4.60 23.11
CA GLU A 108 2.59 3.45 22.37
C GLU A 108 1.46 2.48 21.98
N LEU A 109 0.42 2.35 22.79
CA LEU A 109 -0.76 1.59 22.42
C LEU A 109 -1.49 2.21 21.22
N LEU A 110 -1.74 3.53 21.25
CA LEU A 110 -2.34 4.24 20.12
C LEU A 110 -1.48 4.12 18.86
N LYS A 111 -0.17 4.31 18.97
CA LYS A 111 0.77 4.13 17.86
C LYS A 111 0.75 2.70 17.33
N ALA A 112 0.66 1.71 18.21
CA ALA A 112 0.57 0.31 17.83
C ALA A 112 -0.72 0.01 17.05
N GLN A 113 -1.86 0.58 17.48
CA GLN A 113 -3.14 0.45 16.79
C GLN A 113 -3.09 1.08 15.40
N ILE A 114 -2.63 2.33 15.30
CA ILE A 114 -2.43 3.02 14.03
C ILE A 114 -1.46 2.25 13.12
N GLY A 115 -0.37 1.74 13.71
CA GLY A 115 0.60 0.94 13.01
C GLY A 115 0.00 -0.33 12.38
N LEU A 116 -0.92 -1.02 13.08
CA LEU A 116 -1.63 -2.17 12.54
C LEU A 116 -2.53 -1.82 11.35
N GLU A 117 -3.25 -0.69 11.41
CA GLU A 117 -4.05 -0.21 10.28
C GLU A 117 -3.16 0.10 9.06
N MET A 118 -2.01 0.73 9.30
CA MET A 118 -1.04 1.00 8.24
C MET A 118 -0.49 -0.30 7.63
N VAL A 119 -0.07 -1.26 8.46
CA VAL A 119 0.40 -2.57 7.99
C VAL A 119 -0.66 -3.25 7.13
N ALA A 120 -1.91 -3.27 7.57
CA ALA A 120 -3.01 -3.87 6.82
C ALA A 120 -3.22 -3.20 5.46
N GLY A 121 -3.25 -1.86 5.42
CA GLY A 121 -3.45 -1.10 4.18
C GLY A 121 -2.27 -1.23 3.21
N PHE A 122 -1.04 -1.17 3.70
CA PHE A 122 0.14 -1.32 2.84
C PHE A 122 0.36 -2.77 2.37
N ASP A 123 -0.04 -3.77 3.15
CA ASP A 123 -0.07 -5.16 2.70
C ASP A 123 -1.11 -5.37 1.59
N GLU A 124 -2.31 -4.79 1.74
CA GLU A 124 -3.34 -4.76 0.69
C GLU A 124 -2.84 -4.06 -0.58
N MET A 125 -2.14 -2.93 -0.43
CA MET A 125 -1.50 -2.21 -1.53
C MET A 125 -0.48 -3.08 -2.26
N GLY A 126 0.40 -3.76 -1.52
CA GLY A 126 1.41 -4.67 -2.09
C GLY A 126 0.79 -5.81 -2.89
N LYS A 127 -0.29 -6.42 -2.39
CA LYS A 127 -1.04 -7.47 -3.09
C LYS A 127 -1.68 -6.93 -4.37
N PHE A 128 -2.36 -5.79 -4.27
CA PHE A 128 -2.99 -5.14 -5.41
C PHE A 128 -1.97 -4.81 -6.52
N PHE A 129 -0.83 -4.23 -6.17
CA PHE A 129 0.25 -3.99 -7.14
C PHE A 129 0.74 -5.29 -7.79
N GLY A 130 1.00 -6.32 -7.00
CA GLY A 130 1.43 -7.62 -7.49
C GLY A 130 0.43 -8.24 -8.47
N GLU A 131 -0.85 -8.19 -8.18
CA GLU A 131 -1.92 -8.70 -9.04
C GLU A 131 -2.00 -7.92 -10.36
N VAL A 132 -2.05 -6.58 -10.29
CA VAL A 132 -2.14 -5.72 -11.47
C VAL A 132 -0.91 -5.89 -12.36
N LEU A 133 0.30 -5.81 -11.80
CA LEU A 133 1.54 -5.90 -12.56
C LEU A 133 1.70 -7.27 -13.23
N ASN A 134 1.36 -8.36 -12.53
CA ASN A 134 1.39 -9.70 -13.13
C ASN A 134 0.38 -9.83 -14.27
N LYS A 135 -0.86 -9.38 -14.05
CA LYS A 135 -1.92 -9.38 -15.08
C LYS A 135 -1.46 -8.62 -16.32
N GLN A 136 -1.04 -7.38 -16.17
CA GLN A 136 -0.61 -6.52 -17.27
C GLN A 136 0.63 -7.06 -18.02
N THR A 137 1.52 -7.73 -17.31
CA THR A 137 2.69 -8.38 -17.92
C THR A 137 2.27 -9.58 -18.78
N VAL A 138 1.33 -10.40 -18.29
CA VAL A 138 0.79 -11.54 -19.06
C VAL A 138 0.04 -11.06 -20.30
N GLU A 139 -0.83 -10.06 -20.15
CA GLU A 139 -1.59 -9.46 -21.26
C GLU A 139 -0.64 -8.89 -22.33
N GLU A 140 0.47 -8.25 -21.93
CA GLU A 140 1.47 -7.78 -22.86
C GLU A 140 2.18 -8.91 -23.59
N PHE A 141 2.52 -10.01 -22.92
CA PHE A 141 3.04 -11.21 -23.59
C PHE A 141 2.07 -11.77 -24.64
N GLU A 142 0.77 -11.81 -24.30
CA GLU A 142 -0.27 -12.28 -25.22
C GLU A 142 -0.44 -11.32 -26.41
N ARG A 143 -0.39 -10.03 -26.16
CA ARG A 143 -0.41 -8.99 -27.21
C ARG A 143 0.76 -9.14 -28.17
N GLN A 144 1.96 -9.33 -27.65
CA GLN A 144 3.16 -9.54 -28.47
C GLN A 144 3.11 -10.85 -29.25
N ALA A 145 2.58 -11.91 -28.65
CA ALA A 145 2.39 -13.18 -29.35
C ALA A 145 1.45 -13.03 -30.55
N GLY A 146 0.38 -12.26 -30.42
CA GLY A 146 -0.52 -11.92 -31.52
C GLY A 146 0.13 -11.11 -32.64
N ILE A 147 1.16 -10.31 -32.34
CA ILE A 147 1.93 -9.54 -33.31
C ILE A 147 3.00 -10.38 -33.97
N LEU A 148 3.76 -11.16 -33.20
CA LEU A 148 4.97 -11.88 -33.65
C LEU A 148 4.66 -13.32 -34.13
N GLY A 149 3.43 -13.79 -33.92
CA GLY A 149 2.95 -15.10 -34.36
C GLY A 149 3.49 -16.30 -33.58
N LYS A 150 4.09 -16.07 -32.40
CA LYS A 150 4.58 -17.12 -31.50
C LYS A 150 4.22 -16.85 -30.07
N THR A 151 3.64 -17.87 -29.42
CA THR A 151 3.26 -17.80 -28.01
C THR A 151 4.47 -18.02 -27.10
N VAL A 152 4.59 -17.20 -26.05
CA VAL A 152 5.57 -17.42 -24.99
C VAL A 152 5.07 -18.54 -24.09
N GLN A 153 5.87 -19.57 -23.88
CA GLN A 153 5.56 -20.63 -22.93
C GLN A 153 5.82 -20.14 -21.49
N ASN A 154 4.98 -20.57 -20.54
CA ASN A 154 5.10 -20.21 -19.13
C ASN A 154 5.00 -18.69 -18.85
N ASN A 155 4.08 -17.99 -19.48
CA ASN A 155 3.87 -16.55 -19.34
C ASN A 155 3.74 -16.12 -17.87
N ALA A 156 3.01 -16.86 -17.03
CA ALA A 156 2.83 -16.54 -15.61
C ALA A 156 4.15 -16.55 -14.83
N LYS A 157 5.02 -17.53 -15.09
CA LYS A 157 6.35 -17.59 -14.44
C LYS A 157 7.25 -16.47 -14.88
N ALA A 158 7.26 -16.16 -16.18
CA ALA A 158 8.03 -15.07 -16.74
C ALA A 158 7.52 -13.71 -16.24
N ALA A 159 6.20 -13.52 -16.18
CA ALA A 159 5.59 -12.32 -15.62
C ALA A 159 5.98 -12.10 -14.15
N ASN A 160 5.88 -13.14 -13.33
CA ASN A 160 6.28 -13.06 -11.94
C ASN A 160 7.75 -12.70 -11.76
N ALA A 161 8.65 -13.24 -12.58
CA ALA A 161 10.08 -12.89 -12.56
C ALA A 161 10.31 -11.41 -12.92
N ILE A 162 9.62 -10.88 -13.92
CA ILE A 162 9.68 -9.48 -14.32
C ILE A 162 9.16 -8.56 -13.21
N VAL A 163 8.00 -8.88 -12.66
CA VAL A 163 7.32 -8.06 -11.64
C VAL A 163 8.18 -7.93 -10.39
N ASN A 164 8.80 -9.02 -9.94
CA ASN A 164 9.63 -9.04 -8.74
C ASN A 164 11.11 -8.67 -8.99
N ALA A 165 11.47 -8.30 -10.21
CA ALA A 165 12.81 -7.81 -10.49
C ALA A 165 13.06 -6.44 -9.85
N SER A 166 14.27 -6.24 -9.34
CA SER A 166 14.70 -4.94 -8.81
C SER A 166 14.86 -3.93 -9.95
N PHE A 167 14.38 -2.73 -9.73
CA PHE A 167 14.52 -1.60 -10.63
C PHE A 167 15.04 -0.40 -9.84
N HIS A 168 16.16 0.19 -10.26
CA HIS A 168 16.86 1.21 -9.47
C HIS A 168 17.06 0.80 -8.00
N ASN A 169 17.63 -0.39 -7.80
CA ASN A 169 18.02 -0.97 -6.51
C ASN A 169 16.89 -1.31 -5.54
N ALA A 170 15.64 -1.33 -5.98
CA ALA A 170 14.53 -1.76 -5.15
C ALA A 170 13.41 -2.40 -5.98
N THR A 171 12.70 -3.36 -5.41
CA THR A 171 11.45 -3.89 -5.96
C THR A 171 10.30 -2.92 -5.70
N PHE A 172 9.18 -3.08 -6.41
CA PHE A 172 7.97 -2.30 -6.12
C PHE A 172 7.49 -2.52 -4.67
N SER A 173 7.59 -3.75 -4.17
CA SER A 173 7.20 -4.10 -2.81
C SER A 173 8.05 -3.36 -1.75
N GLU A 174 9.37 -3.33 -1.92
CA GLU A 174 10.27 -2.58 -1.02
C GLU A 174 9.93 -1.09 -1.01
N ARG A 175 9.55 -0.51 -2.15
CA ARG A 175 9.13 0.90 -2.23
C ARG A 175 7.82 1.16 -1.51
N ILE A 176 6.85 0.25 -1.62
CA ILE A 176 5.58 0.34 -0.88
C ILE A 176 5.85 0.33 0.63
N TRP A 177 6.70 -0.57 1.12
CA TRP A 177 7.06 -0.61 2.53
C TRP A 177 7.91 0.60 2.98
N MET A 178 8.73 1.15 2.10
CA MET A 178 9.44 2.41 2.37
C MET A 178 8.46 3.58 2.56
N TYR A 179 7.39 3.67 1.77
CA TYR A 179 6.35 4.68 1.98
C TYR A 179 5.63 4.49 3.31
N GLN A 180 5.39 3.25 3.72
CA GLN A 180 4.83 2.92 5.03
C GLN A 180 5.77 3.41 6.17
N ASP A 181 7.06 3.11 6.08
CA ASP A 181 8.05 3.52 7.08
C ASP A 181 8.13 5.05 7.21
N MET A 182 8.16 5.76 6.08
CA MET A 182 8.16 7.22 6.05
C MET A 182 6.88 7.81 6.69
N LEU A 183 5.74 7.28 6.32
CA LEU A 183 4.45 7.74 6.84
C LEU A 183 4.30 7.44 8.33
N LYS A 184 4.77 6.28 8.79
CA LYS A 184 4.83 5.91 10.20
C LYS A 184 5.69 6.87 11.03
N ALA A 185 6.88 7.22 10.54
CA ALA A 185 7.77 8.15 11.22
C ALA A 185 7.12 9.54 11.36
N GLU A 186 6.45 10.02 10.32
CA GLU A 186 5.70 11.28 10.36
C GLU A 186 4.52 11.24 11.33
N LEU A 187 3.78 10.12 11.37
CA LEU A 187 2.67 9.90 12.29
C LEU A 187 3.14 9.86 13.74
N ASP A 188 4.20 9.14 14.04
CA ASP A 188 4.80 9.09 15.38
C ASP A 188 5.16 10.47 15.89
N LYS A 189 5.77 11.31 15.04
CA LYS A 189 6.11 12.69 15.36
C LYS A 189 4.87 13.55 15.60
N LEU A 190 3.87 13.42 14.72
CA LEU A 190 2.63 14.18 14.80
C LEU A 190 1.84 13.84 16.08
N LEU A 191 1.68 12.56 16.39
CA LEU A 191 0.96 12.09 17.57
C LEU A 191 1.67 12.52 18.86
N LYS A 192 2.99 12.33 18.94
CA LYS A 192 3.79 12.75 20.09
C LYS A 192 3.62 14.25 20.35
N THR A 193 3.80 15.07 19.31
CA THR A 193 3.69 16.52 19.45
C THR A 193 2.27 16.97 19.75
N GLY A 194 1.28 16.41 19.05
CA GLY A 194 -0.13 16.78 19.21
C GLY A 194 -0.68 16.42 20.58
N LEU A 195 -0.37 15.23 21.08
CA LEU A 195 -0.82 14.78 22.40
C LEU A 195 -0.14 15.55 23.56
N ILE A 196 1.18 15.81 23.44
CA ILE A 196 1.91 16.61 24.43
C ILE A 196 1.36 18.04 24.48
N GLN A 197 1.04 18.63 23.34
CA GLN A 197 0.51 19.99 23.21
C GLN A 197 -0.99 20.10 23.46
N GLY A 198 -1.70 18.98 23.67
CA GLY A 198 -3.15 18.97 23.87
C GLY A 198 -3.93 19.42 22.63
N LYS A 199 -3.41 19.21 21.44
CA LYS A 199 -4.09 19.58 20.19
C LYS A 199 -5.42 18.84 20.03
N ASN A 200 -6.38 19.50 19.40
CA ASN A 200 -7.68 18.90 19.09
C ASN A 200 -7.53 17.75 18.08
N PRO A 201 -8.25 16.62 18.24
CA PRO A 201 -8.28 15.52 17.28
C PRO A 201 -8.52 15.95 15.84
N ARG A 202 -9.37 16.95 15.60
CA ARG A 202 -9.65 17.50 14.26
C ARG A 202 -8.43 18.13 13.62
N GLU A 203 -7.59 18.80 14.39
CA GLU A 203 -6.32 19.39 13.87
C GLU A 203 -5.34 18.28 13.48
N LEU A 204 -5.27 17.23 14.29
CA LEU A 204 -4.45 16.06 13.97
C LEU A 204 -4.94 15.35 12.72
N ALA A 205 -6.26 15.18 12.56
CA ALA A 205 -6.85 14.58 11.36
C ALA A 205 -6.51 15.35 10.08
N VAL A 206 -6.57 16.69 10.09
CA VAL A 206 -6.18 17.51 8.92
C VAL A 206 -4.72 17.30 8.55
N HIS A 207 -3.81 17.24 9.52
CA HIS A 207 -2.41 16.98 9.27
C HIS A 207 -2.17 15.56 8.74
N LEU A 208 -2.90 14.58 9.26
CA LEU A 208 -2.88 13.21 8.78
C LEU A 208 -3.30 13.12 7.31
N GLN A 209 -4.47 13.65 6.96
CA GLN A 209 -4.98 13.64 5.59
C GLN A 209 -3.98 14.22 4.60
N LYS A 210 -3.29 15.31 4.96
CA LYS A 210 -2.24 15.89 4.12
C LYS A 210 -1.06 14.94 3.89
N ARG A 211 -0.59 14.24 4.95
CA ARG A 211 0.54 13.30 4.84
C ARG A 211 0.17 12.04 4.05
N PHE A 212 -1.01 11.52 4.30
CA PHE A 212 -1.55 10.40 3.51
C PHE A 212 -1.77 10.78 2.05
N GLY A 213 -2.20 12.01 1.77
CA GLY A 213 -2.35 12.51 0.40
C GLY A 213 -1.03 12.48 -0.38
N ALA A 214 0.06 12.95 0.22
CA ALA A 214 1.38 12.89 -0.41
C ALA A 214 1.87 11.46 -0.66
N SER A 215 1.71 10.58 0.34
CA SER A 215 2.08 9.16 0.20
C SER A 215 1.23 8.44 -0.86
N ARG A 216 -0.06 8.77 -0.96
CA ARG A 216 -0.95 8.27 -2.01
C ARG A 216 -0.48 8.67 -3.41
N GLU A 217 -0.10 9.93 -3.60
CA GLU A 217 0.42 10.42 -4.88
C GLU A 217 1.72 9.71 -5.27
N ASP A 218 2.57 9.39 -4.30
CA ASP A 218 3.77 8.58 -4.52
C ASP A 218 3.43 7.17 -4.97
N ALA A 219 2.44 6.53 -4.37
CA ALA A 219 1.96 5.20 -4.76
C ALA A 219 1.31 5.21 -6.16
N GLU A 220 0.51 6.25 -6.49
CA GLU A 220 -0.07 6.41 -7.82
C GLU A 220 1.04 6.54 -8.90
N ARG A 221 2.07 7.34 -8.63
CA ARG A 221 3.24 7.47 -9.54
C ARG A 221 4.03 6.16 -9.65
N LEU A 222 4.20 5.44 -8.54
CA LEU A 222 4.87 4.14 -8.55
C LEU A 222 4.12 3.15 -9.44
N MET A 223 2.80 3.07 -9.36
CA MET A 223 1.99 2.17 -10.20
C MET A 223 2.23 2.45 -11.68
N VAL A 224 2.14 3.70 -12.12
CA VAL A 224 2.37 4.08 -13.53
C VAL A 224 3.79 3.72 -13.98
N THR A 225 4.79 3.99 -13.14
CA THR A 225 6.19 3.69 -13.46
C THR A 225 6.43 2.18 -13.59
N GLU A 226 5.89 1.39 -12.67
CA GLU A 226 6.04 -0.05 -12.68
C GLU A 226 5.27 -0.71 -13.84
N LEU A 227 4.09 -0.20 -14.20
CA LEU A 227 3.35 -0.65 -15.38
C LEU A 227 4.17 -0.45 -16.67
N ALA A 228 4.72 0.75 -16.86
CA ALA A 228 5.57 1.03 -18.01
C ALA A 228 6.80 0.11 -18.05
N ARG A 229 7.44 -0.12 -16.91
CA ARG A 229 8.59 -1.02 -16.76
C ARG A 229 8.25 -2.45 -17.15
N VAL A 230 7.20 -3.03 -16.58
CA VAL A 230 6.86 -4.45 -16.82
C VAL A 230 6.38 -4.68 -18.24
N GLN A 231 5.66 -3.74 -18.84
CA GLN A 231 5.25 -3.81 -20.25
C GLN A 231 6.47 -3.75 -21.18
N THR A 232 7.38 -2.81 -20.95
CA THR A 232 8.62 -2.69 -21.74
C THR A 232 9.48 -3.96 -21.65
N GLU A 233 9.63 -4.53 -20.46
CA GLU A 233 10.42 -5.74 -20.27
C GLU A 233 9.75 -6.96 -20.91
N ALA A 234 8.42 -7.07 -20.85
CA ALA A 234 7.67 -8.13 -21.52
C ALA A 234 7.81 -8.04 -23.06
N GLN A 235 7.77 -6.82 -23.62
CA GLN A 235 8.02 -6.59 -25.03
C GLN A 235 9.43 -7.03 -25.40
N LYS A 236 10.44 -6.56 -24.70
CA LYS A 236 11.84 -6.91 -24.92
C LYS A 236 12.04 -8.43 -24.91
N GLN A 237 11.53 -9.11 -23.87
CA GLN A 237 11.65 -10.57 -23.80
C GLN A 237 10.90 -11.28 -24.93
N SER A 238 9.77 -10.75 -25.38
CA SER A 238 9.05 -11.28 -26.53
C SER A 238 9.86 -11.17 -27.82
N TYR A 239 10.52 -10.05 -28.07
CA TYR A 239 11.39 -9.86 -29.22
C TYR A 239 12.60 -10.83 -29.20
N ILE A 240 13.33 -10.88 -28.07
CA ILE A 240 14.50 -11.77 -27.91
C ILE A 240 14.10 -13.22 -28.17
N ARG A 241 12.99 -13.70 -27.59
CA ARG A 241 12.52 -15.09 -27.79
C ARG A 241 12.06 -15.40 -29.21
N ASN A 242 11.70 -14.38 -29.97
CA ASN A 242 11.36 -14.53 -31.38
C ASN A 242 12.57 -14.36 -32.34
N GLY A 243 13.78 -14.20 -31.80
CA GLY A 243 15.02 -14.12 -32.55
C GLY A 243 15.33 -12.76 -33.17
N PHE A 244 14.69 -11.70 -32.62
CA PHE A 244 15.08 -10.33 -32.94
C PHE A 244 16.21 -9.94 -32.00
N GLU A 245 17.40 -9.72 -32.50
CA GLU A 245 18.55 -9.17 -31.80
C GLU A 245 18.44 -7.63 -31.78
N GLU A 246 19.03 -7.01 -30.73
CA GLU A 246 19.12 -5.54 -30.65
C GLU A 246 19.98 -4.93 -31.75
#